data_1134a8bd0402b9ce8826acd2fa79fae9
#
_entry.id   1134a8bd0402b9ce8826acd2fa79fae9
#
_cell.length_a   1.000
_cell.length_b   1.000
_cell.length_c   1.000
_cell.angle_alpha   90.00
_cell.angle_beta   90.00
_cell.angle_gamma   90.00
#
_symmetry.space_group_name_H-M   'P 1'
#
loop_
_entity.id
_entity.type
_entity.pdbx_description
1 polymer ?
#
loop_
_entity_poly.entity_id
_entity_poly.type
_entity_poly.pdbx_seq_one_letter_code
_entity_poly.pdbx_strand_id
1 'polypeptide(L)'
;MAKTSILDRVKFGSKARLIPVVADTKKEERATSVLLSTFMVVRNFAEDVLAEVGTKVGVKAKIQCYTEVVFDTKDNRKIRPDGLVVISLGLKEWSALIESKVGNAEHTKDQVESYLDLAKDVGADAVITISNQFASKPTHHPVSVNKNKIRSTGLFHFSWLLILSKASVLSQAKDIDDAEQAFILKELIRYLDHPASGVTPMSSMNSGWKNVCANVQQGALLKKSDDDVISTATTWHQLMRYLSLEISVRTGAMAQVSLKRSHTKDAEAHLRM
;
A
#
# COMPACT_ATOMS: atom_id res chain seq x y z
N MET A 1 7.55 -31.70 -0.51
CA MET A 1 8.75 -31.02 -0.02
C MET A 1 8.29 -29.80 0.79
N ALA A 2 8.84 -29.55 1.97
CA ALA A 2 8.54 -28.32 2.71
C ALA A 2 9.00 -27.12 1.89
N LYS A 3 8.14 -26.07 1.76
CA LYS A 3 8.51 -24.82 1.12
C LYS A 3 9.66 -24.21 1.95
N THR A 4 10.82 -23.96 1.34
CA THR A 4 11.94 -23.26 1.98
C THR A 4 11.46 -21.87 2.38
N SER A 5 11.80 -21.41 3.59
CA SER A 5 11.42 -20.07 4.04
C SER A 5 12.03 -18.99 3.14
N ILE A 6 11.28 -17.93 2.87
CA ILE A 6 11.81 -16.78 2.13
C ILE A 6 13.00 -16.16 2.89
N LEU A 7 13.04 -16.29 4.22
CA LEU A 7 14.14 -15.78 5.04
C LEU A 7 15.47 -16.48 4.76
N ASP A 8 15.45 -17.75 4.33
CA ASP A 8 16.67 -18.49 3.95
C ASP A 8 17.30 -17.92 2.67
N ARG A 9 16.56 -17.13 1.89
CA ARG A 9 17.02 -16.45 0.67
C ARG A 9 17.44 -14.99 0.89
N VAL A 10 17.24 -14.47 2.10
CA VAL A 10 17.68 -13.11 2.46
C VAL A 10 19.20 -13.10 2.68
N LYS A 11 19.90 -12.35 1.86
CA LYS A 11 21.35 -12.15 1.94
C LYS A 11 21.72 -11.02 2.88
N PHE A 12 20.91 -9.97 2.91
CA PHE A 12 21.04 -8.79 3.76
C PHE A 12 19.67 -8.19 4.03
N GLY A 13 19.52 -7.56 5.19
CA GLY A 13 18.31 -6.85 5.58
C GLY A 13 18.39 -6.46 7.04
N SER A 14 17.79 -5.35 7.41
CA SER A 14 17.69 -4.89 8.79
C SER A 14 16.30 -5.17 9.33
N LYS A 15 16.21 -5.59 10.59
CA LYS A 15 14.92 -5.69 11.26
C LYS A 15 14.27 -4.31 11.31
N ALA A 16 12.98 -4.22 10.97
CA ALA A 16 12.24 -2.95 11.02
C ALA A 16 12.26 -2.35 12.44
N ARG A 17 12.37 -1.03 12.54
CA ARG A 17 12.53 -0.29 13.79
C ARG A 17 11.47 0.81 13.91
N LEU A 18 10.89 0.98 15.10
CA LEU A 18 10.01 2.12 15.44
C LEU A 18 10.77 3.46 15.39
N ILE A 19 12.02 3.44 15.79
CA ILE A 19 12.90 4.61 15.76
C ILE A 19 14.08 4.26 14.85
N PRO A 20 13.94 4.39 13.51
CA PRO A 20 15.03 4.12 12.60
C PRO A 20 16.06 5.25 12.63
N VAL A 21 17.33 4.88 12.68
CA VAL A 21 18.45 5.83 12.60
C VAL A 21 18.86 5.96 11.14
N VAL A 22 18.21 6.89 10.44
CA VAL A 22 18.44 7.17 9.02
C VAL A 22 18.50 8.67 8.79
N ALA A 23 19.14 9.12 7.71
CA ALA A 23 19.21 10.53 7.35
C ALA A 23 17.79 11.13 7.17
N ASP A 24 17.63 12.43 7.45
CA ASP A 24 16.32 13.11 7.34
C ASP A 24 15.74 13.09 5.93
N THR A 25 16.60 13.00 4.93
CA THR A 25 16.21 12.88 3.50
C THR A 25 15.62 11.51 3.15
N LYS A 26 15.85 10.47 3.96
CA LYS A 26 15.36 9.10 3.74
C LYS A 26 13.98 8.89 4.35
N LYS A 27 13.00 9.67 3.90
CA LYS A 27 11.64 9.63 4.42
C LYS A 27 10.93 8.31 4.12
N GLU A 28 11.14 7.72 2.94
CA GLU A 28 10.56 6.43 2.52
C GLU A 28 11.05 5.29 3.43
N GLU A 29 12.37 5.17 3.62
CA GLU A 29 12.97 4.17 4.50
C GLU A 29 12.46 4.30 5.94
N ARG A 30 12.32 5.54 6.43
CA ARG A 30 11.79 5.83 7.76
C ARG A 30 10.32 5.42 7.88
N ALA A 31 9.47 5.85 6.95
CA ALA A 31 8.04 5.54 6.97
C ALA A 31 7.79 4.04 6.89
N THR A 32 8.51 3.33 6.01
CA THR A 32 8.45 1.88 5.88
C THR A 32 8.87 1.19 7.18
N SER A 33 10.00 1.60 7.77
CA SER A 33 10.49 0.98 9.00
C SER A 33 9.53 1.16 10.18
N VAL A 34 8.96 2.36 10.35
CA VAL A 34 7.99 2.65 11.41
C VAL A 34 6.71 1.82 11.20
N LEU A 35 6.17 1.78 9.99
CA LEU A 35 4.98 0.99 9.66
C LEU A 35 5.22 -0.50 9.94
N LEU A 36 6.27 -1.07 9.39
CA LEU A 36 6.57 -2.50 9.49
C LEU A 36 6.90 -2.93 10.92
N SER A 37 7.55 -2.08 11.72
CA SER A 37 7.75 -2.36 13.13
C SER A 37 6.46 -2.29 13.93
N THR A 38 5.54 -1.40 13.56
CA THR A 38 4.20 -1.36 14.18
C THR A 38 3.42 -2.64 13.90
N PHE A 39 3.52 -3.22 12.71
CA PHE A 39 2.93 -4.55 12.42
C PHE A 39 3.44 -5.65 13.34
N MET A 40 4.74 -5.62 13.71
CA MET A 40 5.30 -6.63 14.63
C MET A 40 4.81 -6.49 16.05
N VAL A 41 4.46 -5.27 16.49
CA VAL A 41 4.08 -4.99 17.87
C VAL A 41 2.56 -4.94 18.03
N VAL A 42 1.84 -4.26 17.15
CA VAL A 42 0.38 -4.08 17.23
C VAL A 42 -0.31 -5.05 16.28
N ARG A 43 -0.55 -6.26 16.80
CA ARG A 43 -1.09 -7.38 16.00
C ARG A 43 -2.43 -7.05 15.35
N ASN A 44 -3.38 -6.49 16.09
CA ASN A 44 -4.72 -6.15 15.58
C ASN A 44 -4.63 -5.20 14.39
N PHE A 45 -3.70 -4.27 14.42
CA PHE A 45 -3.44 -3.37 13.30
C PHE A 45 -2.87 -4.09 12.09
N ALA A 46 -1.89 -4.98 12.29
CA ALA A 46 -1.34 -5.79 11.20
C ALA A 46 -2.42 -6.69 10.57
N GLU A 47 -3.26 -7.31 11.40
CA GLU A 47 -4.37 -8.15 10.94
C GLU A 47 -5.36 -7.36 10.08
N ASP A 48 -5.77 -6.18 10.54
CA ASP A 48 -6.73 -5.33 9.83
C ASP A 48 -6.16 -4.81 8.48
N VAL A 49 -4.90 -4.37 8.45
CA VAL A 49 -4.27 -3.90 7.21
C VAL A 49 -4.04 -5.05 6.23
N LEU A 50 -3.50 -6.19 6.70
CA LEU A 50 -3.15 -7.31 5.84
C LEU A 50 -4.35 -8.14 5.39
N ALA A 51 -5.50 -8.03 6.05
CA ALA A 51 -6.77 -8.58 5.58
C ALA A 51 -7.17 -8.01 4.21
N GLU A 52 -6.79 -6.77 3.90
CA GLU A 52 -7.06 -6.14 2.60
C GLU A 52 -6.37 -6.84 1.41
N VAL A 53 -5.32 -7.60 1.65
CA VAL A 53 -4.62 -8.41 0.64
C VAL A 53 -5.01 -9.89 0.73
N GLY A 54 -6.03 -10.22 1.52
CA GLY A 54 -6.58 -11.57 1.64
C GLY A 54 -5.77 -12.52 2.53
N THR A 55 -4.74 -12.02 3.23
CA THR A 55 -4.02 -12.84 4.20
C THR A 55 -4.61 -12.71 5.61
N LYS A 56 -4.53 -13.77 6.38
CA LYS A 56 -5.02 -13.81 7.77
C LYS A 56 -3.85 -13.91 8.73
N VAL A 57 -3.80 -13.00 9.69
CA VAL A 57 -2.83 -13.01 10.78
C VAL A 57 -3.49 -13.69 11.99
N GLY A 58 -3.35 -15.00 12.10
CA GLY A 58 -3.92 -15.73 13.24
C GLY A 58 -3.22 -15.39 14.56
N VAL A 59 -3.89 -15.61 15.70
CA VAL A 59 -3.39 -15.29 17.06
C VAL A 59 -1.99 -15.87 17.33
N LYS A 60 -1.71 -17.08 16.82
CA LYS A 60 -0.41 -17.76 17.01
C LYS A 60 0.59 -17.49 15.88
N ALA A 61 0.23 -16.68 14.88
CA ALA A 61 1.15 -16.37 13.79
C ALA A 61 2.28 -15.47 14.29
N LYS A 62 3.50 -15.71 13.80
CA LYS A 62 4.66 -14.85 14.02
C LYS A 62 4.74 -13.86 12.88
N ILE A 63 4.83 -12.57 13.17
CA ILE A 63 5.07 -11.50 12.20
C ILE A 63 6.53 -11.10 12.31
N GLN A 64 7.24 -11.13 11.19
CA GLN A 64 8.62 -10.67 11.08
C GLN A 64 8.72 -9.67 9.93
N CYS A 65 9.30 -8.52 10.19
CA CYS A 65 9.45 -7.46 9.19
C CYS A 65 10.89 -6.99 9.12
N TYR A 66 11.34 -6.77 7.89
CA TYR A 66 12.69 -6.33 7.57
C TYR A 66 12.63 -5.15 6.60
N THR A 67 13.64 -4.29 6.64
CA THR A 67 13.84 -3.18 5.69
C THR A 67 15.09 -3.37 4.88
N GLU A 68 15.14 -2.74 3.70
CA GLU A 68 16.33 -2.71 2.84
C GLU A 68 16.85 -4.11 2.50
N VAL A 69 15.94 -5.00 2.07
CA VAL A 69 16.24 -6.43 1.93
C VAL A 69 16.93 -6.72 0.60
N VAL A 70 18.03 -7.44 0.66
CA VAL A 70 18.73 -7.96 -0.51
C VAL A 70 18.59 -9.48 -0.52
N PHE A 71 18.14 -10.02 -1.63
CA PHE A 71 17.98 -11.45 -1.81
C PHE A 71 19.13 -12.07 -2.58
N ASP A 72 19.38 -13.36 -2.34
CA ASP A 72 20.22 -14.17 -3.19
C ASP A 72 19.40 -14.59 -4.42
N THR A 73 19.72 -14.01 -5.58
CA THR A 73 19.04 -14.26 -6.85
C THR A 73 20.03 -14.83 -7.86
N LYS A 74 19.55 -15.70 -8.76
CA LYS A 74 20.41 -16.32 -9.78
C LYS A 74 21.11 -15.32 -10.67
N ASP A 75 20.48 -14.17 -10.92
CA ASP A 75 20.96 -13.14 -11.84
C ASP A 75 21.72 -12.02 -11.14
N ASN A 76 22.06 -12.15 -9.84
CA ASN A 76 22.68 -11.11 -9.01
C ASN A 76 22.00 -9.73 -9.15
N ARG A 77 20.67 -9.71 -9.26
CA ARG A 77 19.90 -8.47 -9.41
C ARG A 77 20.11 -7.57 -8.21
N LYS A 78 20.44 -6.31 -8.47
CA LYS A 78 20.60 -5.28 -7.43
C LYS A 78 19.26 -4.63 -7.07
N ILE A 79 18.16 -5.42 -7.04
CA ILE A 79 16.84 -4.93 -6.66
C ILE A 79 16.73 -5.10 -5.16
N ARG A 80 16.41 -3.99 -4.48
CA ARG A 80 16.32 -3.93 -3.03
C ARG A 80 14.97 -3.33 -2.64
N PRO A 81 13.96 -4.15 -2.32
CA PRO A 81 12.70 -3.65 -1.81
C PRO A 81 12.90 -2.93 -0.47
N ASP A 82 12.11 -1.88 -0.25
CA ASP A 82 12.13 -1.10 1.00
C ASP A 82 11.78 -1.97 2.21
N GLY A 83 10.97 -3.01 2.02
CA GLY A 83 10.58 -3.91 3.10
C GLY A 83 10.21 -5.32 2.68
N LEU A 84 10.18 -6.19 3.67
CA LEU A 84 9.69 -7.55 3.60
C LEU A 84 8.83 -7.83 4.84
N VAL A 85 7.63 -8.33 4.61
CA VAL A 85 6.75 -8.86 5.67
C VAL A 85 6.69 -10.37 5.52
N VAL A 86 6.88 -11.09 6.63
CA VAL A 86 6.76 -12.55 6.70
C VAL A 86 5.81 -12.90 7.83
N ILE A 87 4.78 -13.67 7.51
CA ILE A 87 3.82 -14.21 8.48
C ILE A 87 3.95 -15.72 8.46
N SER A 88 4.33 -16.29 9.59
CA SER A 88 4.49 -17.74 9.73
C SER A 88 3.59 -18.32 10.81
N LEU A 89 2.97 -19.46 10.50
CA LEU A 89 2.13 -20.23 11.41
C LEU A 89 2.45 -21.73 11.23
N GLY A 90 3.26 -22.27 12.11
CA GLY A 90 3.82 -23.62 11.96
C GLY A 90 4.65 -23.70 10.69
N LEU A 91 4.30 -24.63 9.79
CA LEU A 91 4.98 -24.79 8.49
C LEU A 91 4.42 -23.90 7.36
N LYS A 92 3.37 -23.13 7.63
CA LYS A 92 2.78 -22.23 6.65
C LYS A 92 3.44 -20.87 6.75
N GLU A 93 3.84 -20.34 5.61
CA GLU A 93 4.42 -19.01 5.50
C GLU A 93 3.73 -18.25 4.37
N TRP A 94 3.43 -16.99 4.63
CA TRP A 94 3.03 -15.99 3.65
C TRP A 94 4.00 -14.81 3.72
N SER A 95 4.36 -14.27 2.57
CA SER A 95 5.33 -13.18 2.52
C SER A 95 5.01 -12.17 1.43
N ALA A 96 5.35 -10.91 1.69
CA ALA A 96 5.19 -9.83 0.74
C ALA A 96 6.42 -8.91 0.70
N LEU A 97 6.81 -8.53 -0.51
CA LEU A 97 7.77 -7.45 -0.74
C LEU A 97 7.03 -6.12 -0.63
N ILE A 98 7.64 -5.15 0.02
CA ILE A 98 7.07 -3.80 0.20
C ILE A 98 7.94 -2.80 -0.55
N GLU A 99 7.31 -1.93 -1.32
CA GLU A 99 7.93 -0.76 -1.93
C GLU A 99 7.11 0.47 -1.63
N SER A 100 7.72 1.51 -1.09
CA SER A 100 7.03 2.71 -0.65
C SER A 100 7.51 3.96 -1.36
N LYS A 101 6.62 4.92 -1.52
CA LYS A 101 6.90 6.27 -2.00
C LYS A 101 6.22 7.28 -1.09
N VAL A 102 6.88 8.41 -0.86
CA VAL A 102 6.33 9.54 -0.11
C VAL A 102 6.40 10.83 -0.93
N GLY A 103 5.71 11.86 -0.49
CA GLY A 103 5.62 13.12 -1.25
C GLY A 103 4.93 12.91 -2.60
N ASN A 104 5.49 13.47 -3.66
CA ASN A 104 4.97 13.39 -5.02
C ASN A 104 5.60 12.25 -5.84
N ALA A 105 6.40 11.40 -5.22
CA ALA A 105 7.00 10.27 -5.94
C ALA A 105 5.94 9.20 -6.24
N GLU A 106 5.99 8.66 -7.46
CA GLU A 106 5.08 7.63 -7.95
C GLU A 106 5.85 6.37 -8.35
N HIS A 107 5.15 5.24 -8.31
CA HIS A 107 5.70 3.97 -8.80
C HIS A 107 5.67 3.94 -10.33
N THR A 108 6.77 3.54 -10.95
CA THR A 108 6.82 3.32 -12.39
C THR A 108 6.47 1.87 -12.74
N LYS A 109 6.01 1.66 -13.97
CA LYS A 109 5.70 0.31 -14.47
C LYS A 109 6.91 -0.61 -14.38
N ASP A 110 8.06 -0.16 -14.84
CA ASP A 110 9.29 -0.97 -14.87
C ASP A 110 9.74 -1.36 -13.46
N GLN A 111 9.59 -0.43 -12.50
CA GLN A 111 9.91 -0.70 -11.10
C GLN A 111 8.98 -1.77 -10.52
N VAL A 112 7.66 -1.61 -10.68
CA VAL A 112 6.68 -2.57 -10.16
C VAL A 112 6.86 -3.95 -10.81
N GLU A 113 7.08 -3.99 -12.13
CA GLU A 113 7.32 -5.24 -12.85
C GLU A 113 8.62 -5.93 -12.40
N SER A 114 9.66 -5.15 -12.08
CA SER A 114 10.91 -5.69 -11.55
C SER A 114 10.73 -6.33 -10.16
N TYR A 115 9.89 -5.74 -9.30
CA TYR A 115 9.56 -6.33 -8.01
C TYR A 115 8.68 -7.59 -8.14
N LEU A 116 7.79 -7.64 -9.12
CA LEU A 116 7.01 -8.85 -9.41
C LEU A 116 7.92 -10.01 -9.88
N ASP A 117 8.90 -9.71 -10.74
CA ASP A 117 9.89 -10.70 -11.17
C ASP A 117 10.76 -11.18 -10.00
N LEU A 118 11.20 -10.27 -9.14
CA LEU A 118 11.92 -10.61 -7.92
C LEU A 118 11.07 -11.49 -7.00
N ALA A 119 9.82 -11.09 -6.73
CA ALA A 119 8.91 -11.81 -5.86
C ALA A 119 8.69 -13.26 -6.35
N LYS A 120 8.48 -13.43 -7.66
CA LYS A 120 8.39 -14.75 -8.29
C LYS A 120 9.67 -15.58 -8.11
N ASP A 121 10.84 -14.97 -8.31
CA ASP A 121 12.13 -15.66 -8.17
C ASP A 121 12.41 -16.10 -6.73
N VAL A 122 12.12 -15.24 -5.74
CA VAL A 122 12.35 -15.55 -4.32
C VAL A 122 11.21 -16.34 -3.67
N GLY A 123 10.06 -16.49 -4.36
CA GLY A 123 8.89 -17.21 -3.87
C GLY A 123 8.03 -16.42 -2.90
N ALA A 124 8.06 -15.09 -2.96
CA ALA A 124 7.13 -14.24 -2.23
C ALA A 124 5.71 -14.36 -2.82
N ASP A 125 4.71 -14.29 -1.94
CA ASP A 125 3.30 -14.44 -2.34
C ASP A 125 2.74 -13.14 -2.94
N ALA A 126 3.28 -11.98 -2.54
CA ALA A 126 2.78 -10.68 -2.99
C ALA A 126 3.85 -9.60 -3.11
N VAL A 127 3.53 -8.58 -3.89
CA VAL A 127 4.15 -7.26 -3.88
C VAL A 127 3.09 -6.26 -3.40
N ILE A 128 3.41 -5.46 -2.41
CA ILE A 128 2.56 -4.38 -1.90
C ILE A 128 3.30 -3.07 -2.11
N THR A 129 2.74 -2.20 -2.92
CA THR A 129 3.24 -0.83 -3.05
C THR A 129 2.48 0.11 -2.13
N ILE A 130 3.16 1.12 -1.59
CA ILE A 130 2.56 2.12 -0.71
C ILE A 130 2.94 3.50 -1.22
N SER A 131 1.95 4.39 -1.41
CA SER A 131 2.25 5.78 -1.79
C SER A 131 1.12 6.74 -1.40
N ASN A 132 1.21 8.00 -1.81
CA ASN A 132 0.12 8.97 -1.64
C ASN A 132 -0.95 8.86 -2.74
N GLN A 133 -0.80 7.95 -3.72
CA GLN A 133 -1.83 7.69 -4.71
C GLN A 133 -2.98 6.87 -4.08
N PHE A 134 -4.19 7.09 -4.58
CA PHE A 134 -5.39 6.43 -4.07
C PHE A 134 -5.89 5.40 -5.08
N ALA A 135 -6.16 4.20 -4.61
CA ALA A 135 -6.83 3.16 -5.37
C ALA A 135 -8.18 2.85 -4.72
N SER A 136 -9.22 2.63 -5.53
CA SER A 136 -10.57 2.28 -5.03
C SER A 136 -10.56 1.00 -4.19
N LYS A 137 -9.66 0.08 -4.52
CA LYS A 137 -9.36 -1.16 -3.79
C LYS A 137 -7.86 -1.46 -3.88
N PRO A 138 -7.30 -2.20 -2.92
CA PRO A 138 -5.89 -2.60 -3.00
C PRO A 138 -5.51 -3.35 -4.28
N THR A 139 -6.44 -4.11 -4.86
CA THR A 139 -6.25 -4.83 -6.12
C THR A 139 -6.34 -3.94 -7.37
N HIS A 140 -6.78 -2.69 -7.23
CA HIS A 140 -6.87 -1.70 -8.31
C HIS A 140 -5.59 -0.86 -8.33
N HIS A 141 -4.48 -1.49 -8.67
CA HIS A 141 -3.17 -0.84 -8.65
C HIS A 141 -3.14 0.36 -9.60
N PRO A 142 -2.62 1.55 -9.17
CA PRO A 142 -2.58 2.75 -10.01
C PRO A 142 -1.69 2.60 -11.25
N VAL A 143 -0.71 1.69 -11.20
CA VAL A 143 0.17 1.37 -12.33
C VAL A 143 -0.33 0.13 -13.04
N SER A 144 -0.56 0.24 -14.36
CA SER A 144 -0.91 -0.90 -15.20
C SER A 144 0.32 -1.73 -15.55
N VAL A 145 0.32 -3.01 -15.18
CA VAL A 145 1.41 -3.97 -15.41
C VAL A 145 0.98 -5.09 -16.35
N ASN A 146 1.96 -5.85 -16.86
CA ASN A 146 1.68 -7.04 -17.66
C ASN A 146 0.91 -8.08 -16.83
N LYS A 147 -0.29 -8.44 -17.29
CA LYS A 147 -1.21 -9.39 -16.63
C LYS A 147 -0.58 -10.78 -16.38
N ASN A 148 0.43 -11.17 -17.16
CA ASN A 148 1.12 -12.44 -16.95
C ASN A 148 1.98 -12.44 -15.68
N LYS A 149 2.48 -11.28 -15.23
CA LYS A 149 3.33 -11.16 -14.05
C LYS A 149 2.55 -11.30 -12.73
N ILE A 150 1.26 -11.00 -12.75
CA ILE A 150 0.38 -11.06 -11.58
C ILE A 150 -0.42 -12.37 -11.47
N ARG A 151 -0.12 -13.39 -12.29
CA ARG A 151 -0.83 -14.68 -12.24
C ARG A 151 -0.43 -15.54 -11.04
N SER A 152 0.82 -15.46 -10.64
CA SER A 152 1.39 -16.25 -9.52
C SER A 152 1.72 -15.43 -8.29
N THR A 153 1.79 -14.11 -8.43
CA THR A 153 2.19 -13.17 -7.36
C THR A 153 1.12 -12.10 -7.25
N GLY A 154 0.57 -11.91 -6.06
CA GLY A 154 -0.40 -10.85 -5.80
C GLY A 154 0.25 -9.46 -5.97
N LEU A 155 -0.46 -8.53 -6.60
CA LEU A 155 -0.05 -7.13 -6.65
C LEU A 155 -1.11 -6.27 -5.99
N PHE A 156 -0.70 -5.50 -4.99
CA PHE A 156 -1.59 -4.65 -4.21
C PHE A 156 -1.02 -3.25 -4.05
N HIS A 157 -1.91 -2.28 -3.86
CA HIS A 157 -1.53 -0.91 -3.55
C HIS A 157 -2.28 -0.39 -2.35
N PHE A 158 -1.55 0.18 -1.39
CA PHE A 158 -2.10 0.94 -0.27
C PHE A 158 -1.76 2.43 -0.41
N SER A 159 -2.72 3.29 -0.11
CA SER A 159 -2.38 4.67 0.18
C SER A 159 -1.91 4.81 1.63
N TRP A 160 -0.99 5.73 1.91
CA TRP A 160 -0.63 6.06 3.28
C TRP A 160 -1.84 6.48 4.11
N LEU A 161 -2.81 7.16 3.48
CA LEU A 161 -4.05 7.54 4.16
C LEU A 161 -4.93 6.33 4.51
N LEU A 162 -4.93 5.25 3.72
CA LEU A 162 -5.60 4.01 4.10
C LEU A 162 -4.99 3.44 5.39
N ILE A 163 -3.68 3.41 5.47
CA ILE A 163 -2.95 2.94 6.65
C ILE A 163 -3.26 3.81 7.86
N LEU A 164 -3.21 5.13 7.69
CA LEU A 164 -3.58 6.11 8.73
C LEU A 164 -5.03 5.95 9.18
N SER A 165 -5.98 5.79 8.25
CA SER A 165 -7.39 5.63 8.58
C SER A 165 -7.68 4.34 9.36
N LYS A 166 -7.06 3.22 8.98
CA LYS A 166 -7.18 1.96 9.74
C LYS A 166 -6.59 2.09 11.15
N ALA A 167 -5.42 2.70 11.27
CA ALA A 167 -4.82 2.96 12.59
C ALA A 167 -5.72 3.84 13.45
N SER A 168 -6.30 4.90 12.86
CA SER A 168 -7.17 5.85 13.58
C SER A 168 -8.48 5.19 14.03
N VAL A 169 -9.12 4.43 13.15
CA VAL A 169 -10.36 3.69 13.48
C VAL A 169 -10.11 2.69 14.62
N LEU A 170 -9.05 1.90 14.52
CA LEU A 170 -8.69 0.92 15.54
C LEU A 170 -8.37 1.60 16.90
N SER A 171 -7.65 2.72 16.87
CA SER A 171 -7.33 3.49 18.08
C SER A 171 -8.57 4.10 18.73
N GLN A 172 -9.57 4.55 17.96
CA GLN A 172 -10.82 5.13 18.46
C GLN A 172 -11.78 4.07 18.99
N ALA A 173 -11.84 2.90 18.36
CA ALA A 173 -12.67 1.78 18.81
C ALA A 173 -12.21 1.22 20.16
N LYS A 174 -11.00 1.56 20.63
CA LYS A 174 -10.37 1.04 21.85
C LYS A 174 -10.25 -0.48 21.86
N ASP A 175 -10.09 -1.09 20.69
CA ASP A 175 -9.99 -2.54 20.52
C ASP A 175 -8.57 -3.07 20.81
N ILE A 176 -7.74 -2.28 21.49
CA ILE A 176 -6.39 -2.65 21.93
C ILE A 176 -6.34 -2.56 23.45
N ASP A 177 -6.38 -3.72 24.10
CA ASP A 177 -6.35 -3.80 25.57
C ASP A 177 -4.97 -3.46 26.15
N ASP A 178 -3.90 -3.71 25.41
CA ASP A 178 -2.51 -3.45 25.81
C ASP A 178 -2.17 -1.96 25.66
N ALA A 179 -1.87 -1.32 26.76
CA ALA A 179 -1.60 0.13 26.81
C ALA A 179 -0.34 0.52 26.00
N GLU A 180 0.68 -0.34 25.94
CA GLU A 180 1.91 -0.09 25.19
C GLU A 180 1.64 -0.19 23.67
N GLN A 181 0.88 -1.16 23.25
CA GLN A 181 0.47 -1.29 21.85
C GLN A 181 -0.43 -0.11 21.42
N ALA A 182 -1.38 0.30 22.27
CA ALA A 182 -2.21 1.47 22.04
C ALA A 182 -1.38 2.75 21.92
N PHE A 183 -0.34 2.91 22.76
CA PHE A 183 0.59 4.03 22.68
C PHE A 183 1.37 4.01 21.35
N ILE A 184 1.93 2.87 20.96
CA ILE A 184 2.69 2.71 19.71
C ILE A 184 1.81 3.03 18.49
N LEU A 185 0.54 2.61 18.50
CA LEU A 185 -0.38 2.90 17.40
C LEU A 185 -0.67 4.42 17.31
N LYS A 186 -0.84 5.10 18.45
CA LYS A 186 -1.00 6.55 18.49
C LYS A 186 0.24 7.29 17.97
N GLU A 187 1.43 6.79 18.27
CA GLU A 187 2.68 7.37 17.74
C GLU A 187 2.81 7.17 16.21
N LEU A 188 2.36 6.02 15.66
CA LEU A 188 2.26 5.84 14.22
C LEU A 188 1.29 6.86 13.60
N ILE A 189 0.11 7.03 14.17
CA ILE A 189 -0.90 8.01 13.71
C ILE A 189 -0.29 9.40 13.71
N ARG A 190 0.31 9.84 14.83
CA ARG A 190 0.95 11.14 14.96
C ARG A 190 2.07 11.35 13.94
N TYR A 191 2.86 10.30 13.66
CA TYR A 191 3.93 10.36 12.67
C TYR A 191 3.39 10.51 11.25
N LEU A 192 2.40 9.70 10.86
CA LEU A 192 1.84 9.73 9.50
C LEU A 192 1.03 11.00 9.23
N ASP A 193 0.37 11.58 10.25
CA ASP A 193 -0.38 12.84 10.15
C ASP A 193 0.54 14.06 10.08
N HIS A 194 1.82 13.93 10.45
CA HIS A 194 2.75 15.04 10.43
C HIS A 194 3.36 15.25 9.03
N PRO A 195 3.41 16.50 8.50
CA PRO A 195 3.94 16.77 7.14
C PRO A 195 5.37 16.27 6.89
N ALA A 196 6.20 16.16 7.93
CA ALA A 196 7.57 15.65 7.82
C ALA A 196 7.63 14.17 7.40
N SER A 197 6.55 13.39 7.59
CA SER A 197 6.46 12.00 7.12
C SER A 197 6.51 11.89 5.60
N GLY A 198 6.08 12.94 4.90
CA GLY A 198 5.87 12.95 3.46
C GLY A 198 4.53 12.33 3.03
N VAL A 199 3.69 11.96 3.99
CA VAL A 199 2.29 11.62 3.72
C VAL A 199 1.53 12.91 3.43
N THR A 200 0.93 13.00 2.26
CA THR A 200 0.27 14.24 1.80
C THR A 200 -1.19 13.98 1.44
N PRO A 201 -2.08 14.90 1.80
CA PRO A 201 -3.46 14.84 1.36
C PRO A 201 -3.56 15.06 -0.16
N MET A 202 -4.68 14.65 -0.75
CA MET A 202 -4.99 15.03 -2.11
C MET A 202 -5.30 16.52 -2.17
N SER A 203 -4.48 17.28 -2.89
CA SER A 203 -4.56 18.76 -2.89
C SER A 203 -5.21 19.34 -4.14
N SER A 204 -5.25 18.59 -5.25
CA SER A 204 -5.80 19.08 -6.51
C SER A 204 -6.23 17.95 -7.44
N MET A 205 -7.12 18.27 -8.38
CA MET A 205 -7.38 17.44 -9.55
C MET A 205 -6.22 17.57 -10.55
N ASN A 206 -6.11 16.62 -11.47
CA ASN A 206 -5.10 16.66 -12.52
C ASN A 206 -5.32 17.81 -13.53
N SER A 207 -4.34 18.04 -14.41
CA SER A 207 -4.42 19.08 -15.44
C SER A 207 -5.58 18.89 -16.43
N GLY A 208 -5.92 17.64 -16.76
CA GLY A 208 -7.03 17.30 -17.66
C GLY A 208 -8.40 17.79 -17.16
N TRP A 209 -8.57 17.93 -15.83
CA TRP A 209 -9.81 18.47 -15.24
C TRP A 209 -10.18 19.85 -15.80
N LYS A 210 -9.23 20.77 -15.92
CA LYS A 210 -9.46 22.11 -16.46
C LYS A 210 -9.91 22.06 -17.91
N ASN A 211 -9.28 21.20 -18.71
CA ASN A 211 -9.62 21.02 -20.12
C ASN A 211 -11.01 20.42 -20.29
N VAL A 212 -11.35 19.39 -19.50
CA VAL A 212 -12.68 18.79 -19.50
C VAL A 212 -13.74 19.82 -19.13
N CYS A 213 -13.54 20.61 -18.07
CA CYS A 213 -14.48 21.66 -17.67
C CYS A 213 -14.64 22.73 -18.77
N ALA A 214 -13.55 23.19 -19.38
CA ALA A 214 -13.59 24.19 -20.47
C ALA A 214 -14.34 23.64 -21.68
N ASN A 215 -14.11 22.40 -22.08
CA ASN A 215 -14.79 21.76 -23.19
C ASN A 215 -16.30 21.62 -22.93
N VAL A 216 -16.70 21.23 -21.71
CA VAL A 216 -18.12 21.17 -21.33
C VAL A 216 -18.76 22.54 -21.39
N GLN A 217 -18.11 23.59 -20.88
CA GLN A 217 -18.64 24.96 -20.92
C GLN A 217 -18.82 25.49 -22.35
N GLN A 218 -17.95 25.05 -23.29
CA GLN A 218 -18.04 25.40 -24.72
C GLN A 218 -19.00 24.51 -25.49
N GLY A 219 -19.70 23.56 -24.84
CA GLY A 219 -20.61 22.63 -25.51
C GLY A 219 -19.93 21.58 -26.37
N ALA A 220 -18.62 21.35 -26.18
CA ALA A 220 -17.89 20.34 -26.92
C ALA A 220 -18.32 18.92 -26.50
N LEU A 221 -18.37 17.99 -27.47
CA LEU A 221 -18.68 16.60 -27.22
C LEU A 221 -17.44 15.88 -26.68
N LEU A 222 -17.48 15.45 -25.41
CA LEU A 222 -16.44 14.64 -24.79
C LEU A 222 -16.55 13.18 -25.21
N LYS A 223 -15.43 12.56 -25.54
CA LYS A 223 -15.36 11.13 -25.84
C LYS A 223 -14.73 10.37 -24.67
N LYS A 224 -15.23 9.17 -24.38
CA LYS A 224 -14.66 8.30 -23.32
C LYS A 224 -13.22 7.88 -23.61
N SER A 225 -12.74 8.01 -24.84
CA SER A 225 -11.37 7.71 -25.25
C SER A 225 -10.41 8.87 -25.13
N ASP A 226 -10.89 10.07 -24.79
CA ASP A 226 -10.03 11.25 -24.67
C ASP A 226 -9.17 11.15 -23.42
N ASP A 227 -7.86 11.38 -23.57
CA ASP A 227 -6.90 11.22 -22.46
C ASP A 227 -7.24 12.11 -21.26
N ASP A 228 -7.69 13.34 -21.50
CA ASP A 228 -8.13 14.25 -20.44
C ASP A 228 -9.37 13.73 -19.71
N VAL A 229 -10.30 13.06 -20.41
CA VAL A 229 -11.48 12.45 -19.81
C VAL A 229 -11.08 11.24 -18.97
N ILE A 230 -10.22 10.37 -19.49
CA ILE A 230 -9.73 9.18 -18.77
C ILE A 230 -8.96 9.60 -17.51
N SER A 231 -8.02 10.54 -17.64
CA SER A 231 -7.21 11.02 -16.51
C SER A 231 -8.07 11.73 -15.46
N THR A 232 -9.07 12.50 -15.89
CA THR A 232 -10.03 13.16 -15.00
C THR A 232 -10.90 12.15 -14.25
N ALA A 233 -11.42 11.13 -14.92
CA ALA A 233 -12.19 10.06 -14.29
C ALA A 233 -11.34 9.31 -13.26
N THR A 234 -10.09 9.01 -13.59
CA THR A 234 -9.14 8.36 -12.66
C THR A 234 -8.95 9.22 -11.40
N THR A 235 -8.68 10.52 -11.58
CA THR A 235 -8.46 11.43 -10.43
C THR A 235 -9.75 11.62 -9.61
N TRP A 236 -10.92 11.61 -10.25
CA TRP A 236 -12.20 11.66 -9.55
C TRP A 236 -12.39 10.43 -8.64
N HIS A 237 -12.08 9.23 -9.11
CA HIS A 237 -12.15 8.03 -8.29
C HIS A 237 -11.15 8.06 -7.13
N GLN A 238 -9.95 8.62 -7.34
CA GLN A 238 -8.98 8.86 -6.28
C GLN A 238 -9.53 9.84 -5.23
N LEU A 239 -10.16 10.94 -5.66
CA LEU A 239 -10.80 11.91 -4.77
C LEU A 239 -11.92 11.26 -3.93
N MET A 240 -12.80 10.48 -4.55
CA MET A 240 -13.85 9.77 -3.81
C MET A 240 -13.27 8.82 -2.76
N ARG A 241 -12.19 8.12 -3.09
CA ARG A 241 -11.48 7.27 -2.14
C ARG A 241 -10.82 8.08 -1.02
N TYR A 242 -10.15 9.17 -1.36
CA TYR A 242 -9.57 10.10 -0.39
C TYR A 242 -10.62 10.58 0.60
N LEU A 243 -11.76 11.10 0.13
CA LEU A 243 -12.83 11.58 0.98
C LEU A 243 -13.40 10.50 1.90
N SER A 244 -13.56 9.26 1.40
CA SER A 244 -14.03 8.16 2.24
C SER A 244 -13.04 7.83 3.37
N LEU A 245 -11.75 7.89 3.11
CA LEU A 245 -10.71 7.65 4.12
C LEU A 245 -10.61 8.81 5.13
N GLU A 246 -10.74 10.05 4.68
CA GLU A 246 -10.81 11.23 5.56
C GLU A 246 -12.04 11.16 6.51
N ILE A 247 -13.19 10.76 5.98
CA ILE A 247 -14.38 10.52 6.80
C ILE A 247 -14.08 9.43 7.84
N SER A 248 -13.39 8.36 7.45
CA SER A 248 -13.03 7.27 8.38
C SER A 248 -12.17 7.77 9.54
N VAL A 249 -11.14 8.58 9.23
CA VAL A 249 -10.25 9.17 10.26
C VAL A 249 -11.06 10.03 11.24
N ARG A 250 -12.00 10.84 10.73
CA ARG A 250 -12.76 11.79 11.55
C ARG A 250 -13.88 11.14 12.38
N THR A 251 -14.46 10.08 11.86
CA THR A 251 -15.64 9.43 12.50
C THR A 251 -15.30 8.21 13.33
N GLY A 252 -14.07 7.68 13.21
CA GLY A 252 -13.69 6.42 13.85
C GLY A 252 -14.41 5.19 13.30
N ALA A 253 -15.01 5.31 12.11
CA ALA A 253 -15.71 4.21 11.44
C ALA A 253 -15.27 4.12 9.97
N MET A 254 -15.00 2.91 9.48
CA MET A 254 -14.57 2.71 8.09
C MET A 254 -15.65 3.08 7.09
N ALA A 255 -15.49 4.21 6.41
CA ALA A 255 -16.28 4.61 5.26
C ALA A 255 -15.68 4.07 3.97
N GLN A 256 -16.50 3.59 3.07
CA GLN A 256 -16.06 2.99 1.80
C GLN A 256 -16.88 3.52 0.64
N VAL A 257 -16.22 3.70 -0.51
CA VAL A 257 -16.91 3.97 -1.76
C VAL A 257 -17.70 2.73 -2.17
N SER A 258 -19.02 2.90 -2.39
CA SER A 258 -19.88 1.80 -2.85
C SER A 258 -19.57 1.50 -4.31
N LEU A 259 -19.04 0.32 -4.58
CA LEU A 259 -18.71 -0.15 -5.93
C LEU A 259 -19.70 -1.22 -6.38
N LYS A 260 -20.14 -1.14 -7.65
CA LYS A 260 -20.89 -2.23 -8.29
C LYS A 260 -20.00 -3.50 -8.34
N ARG A 261 -20.64 -4.68 -8.34
CA ARG A 261 -19.92 -5.98 -8.36
C ARG A 261 -18.93 -6.11 -9.55
N SER A 262 -19.29 -5.57 -10.71
CA SER A 262 -18.42 -5.52 -11.88
C SER A 262 -17.17 -4.66 -11.63
N HIS A 263 -17.35 -3.49 -11.02
CA HIS A 263 -16.25 -2.55 -10.73
C HIS A 263 -15.34 -3.03 -9.61
N THR A 264 -15.86 -3.90 -8.74
CA THR A 264 -15.04 -4.56 -7.70
C THR A 264 -13.99 -5.50 -8.30
N LYS A 265 -14.32 -6.13 -9.43
CA LYS A 265 -13.46 -7.13 -10.07
C LYS A 265 -12.55 -6.55 -11.15
N ASP A 266 -12.93 -5.43 -11.75
CA ASP A 266 -12.26 -4.83 -12.88
C ASP A 266 -12.13 -3.32 -12.68
N ALA A 267 -10.89 -2.87 -12.46
CA ALA A 267 -10.56 -1.45 -12.30
C ALA A 267 -10.86 -0.64 -13.58
N GLU A 268 -10.61 -1.22 -14.76
CA GLU A 268 -10.89 -0.55 -16.02
C GLU A 268 -12.40 -0.36 -16.24
N ALA A 269 -13.24 -1.35 -15.85
CA ALA A 269 -14.69 -1.19 -15.90
C ALA A 269 -15.19 -0.07 -14.97
N HIS A 270 -14.50 0.14 -13.84
CA HIS A 270 -14.80 1.25 -12.94
C HIS A 270 -14.46 2.62 -13.57
N LEU A 271 -13.35 2.72 -14.30
CA LEU A 271 -12.93 3.96 -14.96
C LEU A 271 -13.79 4.34 -16.16
N ARG A 272 -14.51 3.37 -16.78
CA ARG A 272 -15.35 3.58 -17.97
C ARG A 272 -16.80 3.99 -17.67
N MET A 273 -17.12 4.27 -16.40
CA MET A 273 -18.45 4.77 -16.01
C MET A 273 -18.72 6.18 -16.49
#